data_d0c1ca1ec28a451770056ef815de7768
#
_entry.id   d0c1ca1ec28a451770056ef815de7768
#
_cell.length_a   1.000
_cell.length_b   1.000
_cell.length_c   1.000
_cell.angle_alpha   90.00
_cell.angle_beta   90.00
_cell.angle_gamma   90.00
#
_symmetry.space_group_name_H-M   'P 1'
#
loop_
_entity.id
_entity.type
_entity.pdbx_description
1 polymer ?
#
loop_
_entity_poly.entity_id
_entity_poly.type
_entity_poly.pdbx_seq_one_letter_code
_entity_poly.pdbx_strand_id
1 'polypeptide(L)' 'MKPNEISRLSSDEIDKKVKDLKGELFNLRFQAATGQLENPMRIREVRRSIAQLKTVQRLRELGLDA' A
#
# COMPACT_ATOMS: atom_id res chain seq x y z
N MET A 1 2.79 -6.43 2.84
CA MET A 1 3.92 -6.89 1.99
C MET A 1 5.12 -7.19 2.85
N LYS A 2 5.91 -8.15 2.44
CA LYS A 2 7.14 -8.47 3.15
C LYS A 2 8.23 -7.46 2.80
N PRO A 3 9.11 -7.09 3.76
CA PRO A 3 10.18 -6.13 3.49
C PRO A 3 11.08 -6.51 2.31
N ASN A 4 11.35 -7.80 2.13
CA ASN A 4 12.18 -8.30 1.03
C ASN A 4 11.57 -7.97 -0.34
N GLU A 5 10.25 -8.08 -0.45
CA GLU A 5 9.55 -7.81 -1.69
C GLU A 5 9.61 -6.34 -2.04
N ILE A 6 9.45 -5.47 -1.03
CA ILE A 6 9.48 -4.03 -1.23
C ILE A 6 10.87 -3.56 -1.65
N SER A 7 11.92 -4.10 -1.03
CA SER A 7 13.29 -3.68 -1.33
C SER A 7 13.73 -4.01 -2.76
N ARG A 8 13.08 -4.97 -3.41
CA ARG A 8 13.36 -5.36 -4.78
C ARG A 8 12.67 -4.50 -5.83
N LEU A 9 11.72 -3.67 -5.41
CA LEU A 9 10.95 -2.86 -6.34
C LEU A 9 11.71 -1.58 -6.71
N SER A 10 11.59 -1.19 -7.97
CA SER A 10 12.08 0.12 -8.41
C SER A 10 11.16 1.21 -7.86
N SER A 11 11.64 2.45 -7.90
CA SER A 11 10.83 3.59 -7.44
C SER A 11 9.53 3.72 -8.24
N ASP A 12 9.58 3.48 -9.56
CA ASP A 12 8.39 3.52 -10.42
C ASP A 12 7.40 2.42 -10.06
N GLU A 13 7.91 1.23 -9.77
CA GLU A 13 7.07 0.11 -9.35
C GLU A 13 6.40 0.38 -8.01
N ILE A 14 7.11 1.00 -7.07
CA ILE A 14 6.55 1.37 -5.77
C ILE A 14 5.43 2.39 -5.97
N ASP A 15 5.65 3.42 -6.79
CA ASP A 15 4.63 4.43 -7.11
C ASP A 15 3.37 3.78 -7.66
N LYS A 16 3.54 2.87 -8.61
CA LYS A 16 2.42 2.18 -9.24
C LYS A 16 1.65 1.34 -8.21
N LYS A 17 2.36 0.61 -7.35
CA LYS A 17 1.73 -0.19 -6.31
C LYS A 17 0.96 0.67 -5.31
N VAL A 18 1.51 1.82 -4.93
CA VAL A 18 0.82 2.74 -4.03
C VAL A 18 -0.49 3.23 -4.66
N LYS A 19 -0.46 3.60 -5.94
CA LYS A 19 -1.66 4.03 -6.66
C LYS A 19 -2.71 2.92 -6.74
N ASP A 20 -2.28 1.71 -7.08
CA ASP A 20 -3.16 0.56 -7.17
C ASP A 20 -3.81 0.25 -5.81
N LEU A 21 -3.02 0.27 -4.74
CA LEU A 21 -3.51 0.01 -3.40
C LEU A 21 -4.45 1.11 -2.90
N LYS A 22 -4.18 2.36 -3.25
CA LYS A 22 -5.10 3.46 -2.91
C LYS A 22 -6.45 3.29 -3.59
N GLY A 23 -6.46 2.86 -4.86
CA GLY A 23 -7.68 2.53 -5.57
C GLY A 23 -8.45 1.39 -4.91
N GLU A 24 -7.75 0.34 -4.53
CA GLU A 24 -8.35 -0.79 -3.80
C GLU A 24 -8.93 -0.33 -2.46
N LEU A 25 -8.19 0.50 -1.72
CA LEU A 25 -8.66 1.03 -0.44
C LEU A 25 -9.94 1.85 -0.61
N PHE A 26 -9.99 2.68 -1.65
CA PHE A 26 -11.19 3.46 -1.95
C PHE A 26 -12.38 2.55 -2.20
N ASN A 27 -12.22 1.52 -3.00
CA ASN A 27 -13.28 0.56 -3.29
C ASN A 27 -13.74 -0.19 -2.03
N LEU A 28 -12.79 -0.60 -1.19
CA LEU A 28 -13.11 -1.29 0.05
C LEU A 28 -13.90 -0.38 1.01
N ARG A 29 -13.53 0.89 1.11
CA ARG A 29 -14.25 1.85 1.93
C ARG A 29 -15.65 2.10 1.39
N PHE A 30 -15.79 2.15 0.08
CA PHE A 30 -17.11 2.28 -0.55
C PHE A 30 -17.98 1.07 -0.22
N GLN A 31 -17.44 -0.14 -0.34
CA GLN A 31 -18.15 -1.36 0.02
C GLN A 31 -18.57 -1.36 1.48
N ALA A 32 -17.69 -0.90 2.37
CA ALA A 32 -18.01 -0.78 3.79
C ALA A 32 -19.17 0.18 4.03
N ALA A 33 -19.16 1.31 3.33
CA ALA A 33 -20.21 2.32 3.47
C ALA A 33 -21.58 1.82 2.98
N THR A 34 -21.59 0.92 2.00
CA THR A 34 -22.83 0.34 1.45
C THR A 34 -23.21 -0.98 2.11
N GLY A 35 -22.44 -1.43 3.10
CA GLY A 35 -22.72 -2.69 3.79
C GLY A 35 -22.37 -3.94 3.01
N GLN A 36 -21.57 -3.82 1.95
CA GLN A 36 -21.21 -4.92 1.07
C GLN A 36 -19.81 -5.50 1.32
N LEU A 37 -19.11 -5.00 2.32
CA LEU A 37 -17.76 -5.47 2.63
C LEU A 37 -17.79 -6.81 3.34
N GLU A 38 -17.22 -7.83 2.70
CA GLU A 38 -17.18 -9.18 3.26
C GLU A 38 -16.02 -9.38 4.23
N ASN A 39 -14.88 -8.73 3.97
CA ASN A 39 -13.67 -8.93 4.78
C ASN A 39 -13.06 -7.59 5.21
N PRO A 40 -13.45 -7.08 6.39
CA PRO A 40 -12.90 -5.80 6.89
C PRO A 40 -11.40 -5.84 7.16
N MET A 41 -10.82 -7.02 7.38
CA MET A 41 -9.37 -7.16 7.57
C MET A 41 -8.59 -6.71 6.35
N ARG A 42 -9.17 -6.80 5.15
CA ARG A 42 -8.51 -6.36 3.92
C ARG A 42 -8.18 -4.88 3.95
N ILE A 43 -9.05 -4.06 4.55
CA ILE A 43 -8.78 -2.62 4.71
C ILE A 43 -7.49 -2.40 5.50
N ARG A 44 -7.31 -3.13 6.61
CA ARG A 44 -6.09 -3.03 7.44
C ARG A 44 -4.86 -3.47 6.66
N GLU A 45 -4.95 -4.57 5.93
CA GLU A 45 -3.84 -5.08 5.13
C GLU A 45 -3.41 -4.08 4.07
N VAL A 46 -4.36 -3.50 3.34
CA VAL A 46 -4.08 -2.53 2.29
C VAL A 46 -3.47 -1.26 2.89
N ARG A 47 -4.02 -0.74 3.99
CA ARG A 47 -3.47 0.43 4.65
C ARG A 47 -2.05 0.20 5.13
N ARG A 48 -1.78 -0.98 5.69
CA ARG A 48 -0.42 -1.34 6.14
C ARG A 48 0.55 -1.40 4.98
N SER A 49 0.14 -2.01 3.87
CA SER A 49 0.98 -2.09 2.68
C SER A 49 1.30 -0.71 2.11
N ILE A 50 0.32 0.18 2.04
CA ILE A 50 0.54 1.56 1.60
C ILE A 50 1.55 2.26 2.52
N ALA A 51 1.40 2.11 3.83
CA ALA A 51 2.31 2.72 4.80
C ALA A 51 3.73 2.20 4.64
N GLN A 52 3.90 0.90 4.45
CA GLN A 52 5.21 0.29 4.22
C GLN A 52 5.87 0.84 2.96
N LEU A 53 5.12 0.89 1.86
CA LEU A 53 5.64 1.40 0.59
C LEU A 53 6.02 2.88 0.68
N LYS A 54 5.20 3.69 1.34
CA LYS A 54 5.50 5.11 1.53
C LYS A 54 6.73 5.31 2.40
N THR A 55 6.91 4.49 3.43
CA THR A 55 8.11 4.55 4.28
C THR A 55 9.36 4.28 3.45
N VAL A 56 9.35 3.26 2.60
CA VAL A 56 10.48 2.94 1.73
C VAL A 56 10.75 4.08 0.75
N GLN A 57 9.72 4.65 0.14
CA GLN A 57 9.87 5.81 -0.75
C GLN A 57 10.55 6.98 -0.03
N ARG A 58 10.11 7.26 1.19
CA ARG A 58 10.67 8.36 1.98
C ARG A 58 12.13 8.13 2.30
N LEU A 59 12.49 6.90 2.69
CA LEU A 59 13.87 6.55 3.00
C LEU A 59 14.76 6.69 1.76
N ARG A 60 14.28 6.30 0.60
CA ARG A 60 15.02 6.45 -0.67
C ARG A 60 15.22 7.90 -1.05
N GLU A 61 14.19 8.74 -0.84
CA GLU A 61 14.31 10.19 -1.07
C GLU A 61 15.38 10.82 -0.20
N LEU A 62 15.53 10.34 1.03
CA LEU A 62 16.54 10.81 1.98
C LEU A 62 17.93 10.22 1.72
N GLY A 63 18.05 9.34 0.73
CA GLY A 63 19.32 8.67 0.43
C GLY A 63 19.66 7.54 1.40
N LEU A 64 18.69 7.08 2.16
CA LEU A 64 18.86 5.96 3.10
C LEU A 64 18.42 4.66 2.43
N ASP A 65 19.21 3.60 2.60
CA ASP A 65 18.87 2.28 2.11
C ASP A 65 17.76 1.69 2.98
N ALA A 66 16.75 1.18 2.31
CA ALA A 66 15.62 0.56 2.98
C ALA A 66 15.51 -0.92 2.61
#